data_79cc578c8a871574e600b23fd11dc2d2
#
_entry.id   79cc578c8a871574e600b23fd11dc2d2
#
_cell.length_a   1.000
_cell.length_b   1.000
_cell.length_c   1.000
_cell.angle_alpha   90.00
_cell.angle_beta   90.00
_cell.angle_gamma   90.00
#
_symmetry.space_group_name_H-M   'P 1'
#
loop_
_entity.id
_entity.type
_entity.pdbx_description
1 polymer ?
#
loop_
_entity_poly.entity_id
_entity_poly.type
_entity_poly.pdbx_seq_one_letter_code
_entity_poly.pdbx_strand_id
1 'polypeptide(L)'
;GHSPNEPQCYQVMIGDWPRDDEASPLELAVLENRMDMVQLLIECGADLTHNPEELLCGSLRSQDLTLFSFLVDVGVRIPATQRDICRLFLHLMDRDEPNVLPILKRMGMDLKQYGGEALRSMASHGNQLLVEYLIQNGADINYHKPDMVFPYASTPVTEAARHNDFSMVRWLVEQGADITIPDKYG
;
A
#
# COMPACT_ATOMS: atom_id res chain seq x y z
N GLY A 1 -35.54 4.85 2.04
CA GLY A 1 -34.19 4.78 2.55
C GLY A 1 -33.22 4.69 1.38
N HIS A 2 -32.13 5.45 1.40
CA HIS A 2 -31.10 5.35 0.38
C HIS A 2 -30.39 4.00 0.50
N SER A 3 -29.96 3.45 -0.64
CA SER A 3 -29.15 2.24 -0.68
C SER A 3 -27.77 2.51 -0.08
N PRO A 4 -27.17 1.59 0.72
CA PRO A 4 -25.82 1.75 1.22
C PRO A 4 -24.74 1.75 0.12
N ASN A 5 -25.13 1.39 -1.11
CA ASN A 5 -24.24 1.30 -2.29
C ASN A 5 -24.50 2.39 -3.32
N GLU A 6 -25.38 3.37 -3.05
CA GLU A 6 -25.56 4.49 -3.97
C GLU A 6 -24.35 5.44 -3.89
N PRO A 7 -23.63 5.68 -5.00
CA PRO A 7 -22.53 6.62 -5.02
C PRO A 7 -23.03 8.04 -4.77
N GLN A 8 -22.25 8.82 -4.04
CA GLN A 8 -22.51 10.24 -3.80
C GLN A 8 -21.36 11.06 -4.38
N CYS A 9 -21.72 12.11 -5.13
CA CYS A 9 -20.73 13.07 -5.62
C CYS A 9 -20.22 13.90 -4.44
N TYR A 10 -18.92 13.95 -4.27
CA TYR A 10 -18.26 14.85 -3.32
C TYR A 10 -17.00 15.43 -3.95
N GLN A 11 -16.63 16.62 -3.52
CA GLN A 11 -15.39 17.25 -3.99
C GLN A 11 -14.24 16.85 -3.09
N VAL A 12 -13.28 16.13 -3.64
CA VAL A 12 -12.01 15.84 -2.97
C VAL A 12 -10.95 16.77 -3.53
N MET A 13 -10.31 17.51 -2.67
CA MET A 13 -9.13 18.30 -3.02
C MET A 13 -7.92 17.37 -3.05
N ILE A 14 -7.43 17.07 -4.26
CA ILE A 14 -6.17 16.35 -4.47
C ILE A 14 -5.18 17.35 -5.04
N GLY A 15 -4.31 17.87 -4.19
CA GLY A 15 -3.50 19.04 -4.52
C GLY A 15 -4.36 20.28 -4.63
N ASP A 16 -4.10 21.17 -5.60
CA ASP A 16 -4.84 22.42 -5.81
C ASP A 16 -6.06 22.28 -6.75
N TRP A 17 -6.42 21.04 -7.14
CA TRP A 17 -7.50 20.81 -8.11
C TRP A 17 -8.65 20.03 -7.47
N PRO A 18 -9.88 20.58 -7.50
CA PRO A 18 -11.06 19.83 -7.11
C PRO A 18 -11.33 18.71 -8.13
N ARG A 19 -11.58 17.49 -7.67
CA ARG A 19 -12.14 16.40 -8.46
C ARG A 19 -13.52 16.08 -7.95
N ASP A 20 -14.47 15.96 -8.88
CA ASP A 20 -15.78 15.38 -8.61
C ASP A 20 -15.65 13.87 -8.75
N ASP A 21 -15.36 13.20 -7.63
CA ASP A 21 -15.32 11.75 -7.58
C ASP A 21 -16.63 11.21 -6.99
N GLU A 22 -17.20 10.19 -7.64
CA GLU A 22 -18.34 9.46 -7.10
C GLU A 22 -17.83 8.45 -6.08
N ALA A 23 -18.22 8.60 -4.82
CA ALA A 23 -17.92 7.64 -3.77
C ALA A 23 -19.18 7.04 -3.18
N SER A 24 -19.11 5.76 -2.83
CA SER A 24 -20.16 5.09 -2.07
C SER A 24 -20.25 5.68 -0.65
N PRO A 25 -21.42 5.54 0.02
CA PRO A 25 -21.55 5.92 1.43
C PRO A 25 -20.51 5.25 2.34
N LEU A 26 -20.12 4.01 2.02
CA LEU A 26 -19.10 3.28 2.77
C LEU A 26 -17.70 3.92 2.59
N GLU A 27 -17.32 4.27 1.36
CA GLU A 27 -16.06 4.96 1.09
C GLU A 27 -15.98 6.30 1.82
N LEU A 28 -17.06 7.08 1.82
CA LEU A 28 -17.13 8.34 2.56
C LEU A 28 -16.95 8.13 4.07
N ALA A 29 -17.63 7.14 4.65
CA ALA A 29 -17.50 6.84 6.07
C ALA A 29 -16.08 6.39 6.44
N VAL A 30 -15.40 5.67 5.56
CA VAL A 30 -14.00 5.26 5.71
C VAL A 30 -13.07 6.47 5.63
N LEU A 31 -13.25 7.34 4.63
CA LEU A 31 -12.43 8.54 4.44
C LEU A 31 -12.52 9.50 5.64
N GLU A 32 -13.69 9.57 6.29
CA GLU A 32 -13.93 10.38 7.47
C GLU A 32 -13.59 9.67 8.80
N ASN A 33 -13.04 8.44 8.70
CA ASN A 33 -12.67 7.60 9.86
C ASN A 33 -13.85 7.35 10.84
N ARG A 34 -15.08 7.20 10.30
CA ARG A 34 -16.31 7.00 11.05
C ARG A 34 -16.61 5.51 11.26
N MET A 35 -15.93 4.90 12.25
CA MET A 35 -16.06 3.47 12.55
C MET A 35 -17.51 3.04 12.79
N ASP A 36 -18.29 3.84 13.54
CA ASP A 36 -19.70 3.62 13.83
C ASP A 36 -20.56 3.51 12.55
N MET A 37 -20.31 4.42 11.61
CA MET A 37 -21.01 4.47 10.33
C MET A 37 -20.56 3.33 9.41
N VAL A 38 -19.26 3.01 9.38
CA VAL A 38 -18.72 1.88 8.61
C VAL A 38 -19.36 0.57 9.06
N GLN A 39 -19.43 0.32 10.38
CA GLN A 39 -20.09 -0.88 10.92
C GLN A 39 -21.57 -0.95 10.53
N LEU A 40 -22.32 0.13 10.71
CA LEU A 40 -23.73 0.21 10.34
C LEU A 40 -23.96 -0.06 8.85
N LEU A 41 -23.15 0.54 7.97
CA LEU A 41 -23.29 0.35 6.52
C LEU A 41 -23.00 -1.10 6.11
N ILE A 42 -21.99 -1.74 6.72
CA ILE A 42 -21.70 -3.16 6.48
C ILE A 42 -22.86 -4.04 6.97
N GLU A 43 -23.42 -3.80 8.15
CA GLU A 43 -24.61 -4.49 8.66
C GLU A 43 -25.83 -4.32 7.74
N CYS A 44 -25.94 -3.15 7.08
CA CYS A 44 -26.98 -2.88 6.08
C CYS A 44 -26.70 -3.49 4.70
N GLY A 45 -25.60 -4.22 4.52
CA GLY A 45 -25.26 -4.91 3.28
C GLY A 45 -24.47 -4.07 2.27
N ALA A 46 -23.67 -3.13 2.73
CA ALA A 46 -22.75 -2.41 1.85
C ALA A 46 -21.77 -3.39 1.17
N ASP A 47 -21.51 -3.15 -0.13
CA ASP A 47 -20.62 -3.97 -0.95
C ASP A 47 -19.16 -3.67 -0.62
N LEU A 48 -18.45 -4.66 -0.07
CA LEU A 48 -17.03 -4.59 0.27
C LEU A 48 -16.12 -4.88 -0.93
N THR A 49 -16.68 -5.32 -2.05
CA THR A 49 -15.93 -5.67 -3.26
C THR A 49 -15.86 -4.51 -4.26
N HIS A 50 -16.63 -3.45 -4.03
CA HIS A 50 -16.56 -2.23 -4.79
C HIS A 50 -15.42 -1.36 -4.27
N ASN A 51 -14.41 -1.11 -5.10
CA ASN A 51 -13.21 -0.32 -4.76
C ASN A 51 -12.51 -0.73 -3.43
N PRO A 52 -12.19 -2.02 -3.20
CA PRO A 52 -11.59 -2.47 -1.95
C PRO A 52 -10.24 -1.78 -1.65
N GLU A 53 -9.54 -1.37 -2.69
CA GLU A 53 -8.30 -0.62 -2.60
C GLU A 53 -8.53 0.77 -1.98
N GLU A 54 -9.55 1.51 -2.43
CA GLU A 54 -9.89 2.82 -1.87
C GLU A 54 -10.35 2.70 -0.40
N LEU A 55 -11.08 1.64 -0.04
CA LEU A 55 -11.45 1.38 1.35
C LEU A 55 -10.21 1.18 2.23
N LEU A 56 -9.27 0.35 1.80
CA LEU A 56 -8.06 0.08 2.60
C LEU A 56 -7.12 1.30 2.64
N CYS A 57 -6.84 1.92 1.50
CA CYS A 57 -6.00 3.11 1.45
C CYS A 57 -6.62 4.30 2.18
N GLY A 58 -7.94 4.48 2.05
CA GLY A 58 -8.69 5.52 2.77
C GLY A 58 -8.59 5.38 4.29
N SER A 59 -8.68 4.14 4.80
CA SER A 59 -8.55 3.86 6.23
C SER A 59 -7.16 4.14 6.81
N LEU A 60 -6.13 4.21 5.96
CA LEU A 60 -4.76 4.55 6.36
C LEU A 60 -4.49 6.06 6.46
N ARG A 61 -5.48 6.91 6.16
CA ARG A 61 -5.33 8.37 6.37
C ARG A 61 -5.28 8.75 7.85
N SER A 62 -5.91 7.95 8.71
CA SER A 62 -5.79 8.07 10.16
C SER A 62 -4.47 7.46 10.65
N GLN A 63 -3.90 8.00 11.73
CA GLN A 63 -2.76 7.37 12.42
C GLN A 63 -3.17 6.06 13.11
N ASP A 64 -4.43 5.95 13.51
CA ASP A 64 -4.97 4.73 14.13
C ASP A 64 -5.26 3.66 13.08
N LEU A 65 -4.71 2.47 13.27
CA LEU A 65 -4.90 1.31 12.39
C LEU A 65 -6.18 0.51 12.69
N THR A 66 -7.03 0.97 13.61
CA THR A 66 -8.21 0.25 14.07
C THR A 66 -9.19 0.00 12.91
N LEU A 67 -9.48 1.04 12.12
CA LEU A 67 -10.36 0.93 10.96
C LEU A 67 -9.75 0.05 9.87
N PHE A 68 -8.45 0.21 9.58
CA PHE A 68 -7.74 -0.65 8.62
C PHE A 68 -7.79 -2.12 9.04
N SER A 69 -7.49 -2.41 10.32
CA SER A 69 -7.57 -3.76 10.88
C SER A 69 -8.98 -4.34 10.76
N PHE A 70 -10.00 -3.56 11.10
CA PHE A 70 -11.41 -3.97 11.01
C PHE A 70 -11.82 -4.32 9.58
N LEU A 71 -11.48 -3.48 8.59
CA LEU A 71 -11.79 -3.77 7.18
C LEU A 71 -11.13 -5.06 6.68
N VAL A 72 -9.89 -5.33 7.10
CA VAL A 72 -9.22 -6.59 6.79
C VAL A 72 -9.93 -7.78 7.46
N ASP A 73 -10.39 -7.62 8.70
CA ASP A 73 -11.05 -8.69 9.46
C ASP A 73 -12.44 -9.03 8.89
N VAL A 74 -13.20 -8.05 8.40
CA VAL A 74 -14.49 -8.28 7.71
C VAL A 74 -14.34 -8.78 6.28
N GLY A 75 -13.12 -8.92 5.78
CA GLY A 75 -12.84 -9.59 4.52
C GLY A 75 -12.51 -8.70 3.34
N VAL A 76 -12.31 -7.40 3.53
CA VAL A 76 -11.79 -6.54 2.44
C VAL A 76 -10.41 -7.01 2.03
N ARG A 77 -10.21 -7.24 0.73
CA ARG A 77 -8.95 -7.72 0.15
C ARG A 77 -8.58 -6.90 -1.08
N ILE A 78 -7.31 -6.56 -1.21
CA ILE A 78 -6.80 -5.92 -2.40
C ILE A 78 -6.74 -6.94 -3.55
N PRO A 79 -7.17 -6.58 -4.77
CA PRO A 79 -6.87 -7.36 -5.95
C PRO A 79 -5.36 -7.66 -6.03
N ALA A 80 -4.99 -8.89 -6.37
CA ALA A 80 -3.59 -9.31 -6.36
C ALA A 80 -2.88 -8.83 -7.64
N THR A 81 -2.68 -7.52 -7.79
CA THR A 81 -1.79 -6.96 -8.80
C THR A 81 -0.60 -6.26 -8.15
N GLN A 82 0.48 -6.17 -8.90
CA GLN A 82 1.69 -5.48 -8.45
C GLN A 82 1.43 -4.01 -8.10
N ARG A 83 0.60 -3.35 -8.92
CA ARG A 83 0.20 -1.95 -8.74
C ARG A 83 -0.56 -1.72 -7.44
N ASP A 84 -1.55 -2.58 -7.15
CA ASP A 84 -2.41 -2.41 -5.97
C ASP A 84 -1.63 -2.65 -4.68
N ILE A 85 -0.73 -3.65 -4.69
CA ILE A 85 0.18 -3.90 -3.57
C ILE A 85 1.13 -2.71 -3.39
N CYS A 86 1.73 -2.21 -4.46
CA CYS A 86 2.62 -1.04 -4.37
C CYS A 86 1.89 0.18 -3.81
N ARG A 87 0.66 0.48 -4.27
CA ARG A 87 -0.15 1.59 -3.74
C ARG A 87 -0.41 1.45 -2.24
N LEU A 88 -0.78 0.26 -1.77
CA LEU A 88 -0.95 0.02 -0.34
C LEU A 88 0.33 0.35 0.44
N PHE A 89 1.48 -0.17 -0.01
CA PHE A 89 2.75 0.07 0.66
C PHE A 89 3.17 1.54 0.61
N LEU A 90 2.85 2.29 -0.46
CA LEU A 90 3.06 3.73 -0.52
C LEU A 90 2.26 4.49 0.55
N HIS A 91 1.03 4.05 0.88
CA HIS A 91 0.28 4.61 2.00
C HIS A 91 0.85 4.23 3.38
N LEU A 92 1.70 3.21 3.42
CA LEU A 92 2.36 2.74 4.65
C LEU A 92 3.80 3.25 4.78
N MET A 93 4.37 3.93 3.77
CA MET A 93 5.79 4.25 3.70
C MET A 93 6.31 5.11 4.87
N ASP A 94 5.46 6.02 5.37
CA ASP A 94 5.81 6.90 6.49
C ASP A 94 5.50 6.27 7.85
N ARG A 95 5.09 4.99 7.88
CA ARG A 95 4.76 4.28 9.11
C ARG A 95 5.89 3.34 9.48
N ASP A 96 6.52 3.60 10.60
CA ASP A 96 7.50 2.72 11.22
C ASP A 96 6.88 2.00 12.44
N GLU A 97 5.65 1.49 12.26
CA GLU A 97 4.87 0.88 13.32
C GLU A 97 4.80 -0.64 13.12
N PRO A 98 5.44 -1.46 14.01
CA PRO A 98 5.38 -2.91 13.89
C PRO A 98 3.95 -3.48 13.94
N ASN A 99 2.99 -2.71 14.48
CA ASN A 99 1.59 -3.11 14.58
C ASN A 99 0.91 -3.31 13.21
N VAL A 100 1.44 -2.77 12.13
CA VAL A 100 0.92 -2.97 10.77
C VAL A 100 1.21 -4.38 10.25
N LEU A 101 2.34 -4.99 10.65
CA LEU A 101 2.77 -6.28 10.10
C LEU A 101 1.77 -7.43 10.35
N PRO A 102 1.18 -7.60 11.55
CA PRO A 102 0.15 -8.61 11.77
C PRO A 102 -1.07 -8.42 10.88
N ILE A 103 -1.44 -7.18 10.56
CA ILE A 103 -2.58 -6.87 9.69
C ILE A 103 -2.23 -7.26 8.24
N LEU A 104 -1.07 -6.86 7.74
CA LEU A 104 -0.59 -7.23 6.40
C LEU A 104 -0.52 -8.76 6.22
N LYS A 105 -0.08 -9.47 7.26
CA LYS A 105 -0.04 -10.94 7.24
C LYS A 105 -1.43 -11.56 7.07
N ARG A 106 -2.48 -11.00 7.73
CA ARG A 106 -3.87 -11.48 7.60
C ARG A 106 -4.45 -11.24 6.20
N MET A 107 -3.94 -10.27 5.47
CA MET A 107 -4.39 -10.00 4.10
C MET A 107 -4.05 -11.12 3.12
N GLY A 108 -3.01 -11.92 3.40
CA GLY A 108 -2.64 -13.06 2.57
C GLY A 108 -2.16 -12.71 1.15
N MET A 109 -1.48 -11.57 1.00
CA MET A 109 -0.96 -11.10 -0.29
C MET A 109 0.13 -12.04 -0.84
N ASP A 110 0.12 -12.31 -2.14
CA ASP A 110 1.23 -13.01 -2.81
C ASP A 110 2.38 -12.04 -3.11
N LEU A 111 3.20 -11.79 -2.09
CA LEU A 111 4.32 -10.87 -2.19
C LEU A 111 5.49 -11.43 -3.01
N LYS A 112 5.55 -12.76 -3.18
CA LYS A 112 6.55 -13.39 -4.05
C LYS A 112 6.33 -13.01 -5.51
N GLN A 113 5.09 -12.97 -5.95
CA GLN A 113 4.74 -12.62 -7.32
C GLN A 113 4.64 -11.11 -7.53
N TYR A 114 4.08 -10.38 -6.57
CA TYR A 114 3.65 -8.97 -6.75
C TYR A 114 4.33 -7.97 -5.81
N GLY A 115 5.27 -8.40 -4.97
CA GLY A 115 5.91 -7.53 -3.97
C GLY A 115 7.10 -6.70 -4.46
N GLY A 116 7.61 -6.97 -5.67
CA GLY A 116 8.88 -6.38 -6.12
C GLY A 116 8.85 -4.87 -6.29
N GLU A 117 7.77 -4.32 -6.86
CA GLU A 117 7.57 -2.87 -7.00
C GLU A 117 7.48 -2.17 -5.64
N ALA A 118 6.70 -2.76 -4.72
CA ALA A 118 6.58 -2.27 -3.36
C ALA A 118 7.93 -2.30 -2.63
N LEU A 119 8.69 -3.39 -2.77
CA LEU A 119 10.01 -3.53 -2.15
C LEU A 119 10.96 -2.41 -2.60
N ARG A 120 11.05 -2.18 -3.92
CA ARG A 120 11.90 -1.11 -4.47
C ARG A 120 11.46 0.26 -3.98
N SER A 121 10.15 0.52 -3.94
CA SER A 121 9.60 1.78 -3.44
C SER A 121 9.92 1.98 -1.96
N MET A 122 9.73 0.97 -1.10
CA MET A 122 10.04 1.07 0.33
C MET A 122 11.54 1.25 0.58
N ALA A 123 12.41 0.61 -0.21
CA ALA A 123 13.85 0.82 -0.14
C ALA A 123 14.25 2.26 -0.50
N SER A 124 13.60 2.88 -1.50
CA SER A 124 13.84 4.27 -1.87
C SER A 124 13.43 5.28 -0.80
N HIS A 125 12.44 4.92 0.03
CA HIS A 125 11.96 5.75 1.16
C HIS A 125 12.63 5.43 2.50
N GLY A 126 13.54 4.44 2.53
CA GLY A 126 14.28 4.08 3.75
C GLY A 126 13.44 3.36 4.81
N ASN A 127 12.25 2.84 4.47
CA ASN A 127 11.42 2.11 5.43
C ASN A 127 11.90 0.67 5.59
N GLN A 128 12.88 0.46 6.46
CA GLN A 128 13.52 -0.84 6.70
C GLN A 128 12.51 -1.88 7.21
N LEU A 129 11.54 -1.49 8.05
CA LEU A 129 10.54 -2.40 8.59
C LEU A 129 9.73 -3.09 7.47
N LEU A 130 9.23 -2.28 6.52
CA LEU A 130 8.44 -2.79 5.41
C LEU A 130 9.30 -3.52 4.37
N VAL A 131 10.54 -3.08 4.13
CA VAL A 131 11.51 -3.78 3.28
C VAL A 131 11.80 -5.18 3.83
N GLU A 132 12.09 -5.29 5.11
CA GLU A 132 12.31 -6.57 5.78
C GLU A 132 11.09 -7.49 5.68
N TYR A 133 9.90 -6.97 5.95
CA TYR A 133 8.65 -7.72 5.82
C TYR A 133 8.44 -8.26 4.40
N LEU A 134 8.66 -7.44 3.37
CA LEU A 134 8.51 -7.82 1.96
C LEU A 134 9.48 -8.95 1.58
N ILE A 135 10.77 -8.84 1.97
CA ILE A 135 11.78 -9.87 1.69
C ILE A 135 11.45 -11.18 2.43
N GLN A 136 11.08 -11.12 3.72
CA GLN A 136 10.70 -12.29 4.49
C GLN A 136 9.48 -13.03 3.92
N ASN A 137 8.61 -12.33 3.20
CA ASN A 137 7.45 -12.90 2.53
C ASN A 137 7.68 -13.17 1.03
N GLY A 138 8.94 -13.17 0.60
CA GLY A 138 9.37 -13.68 -0.70
C GLY A 138 9.42 -12.68 -1.84
N ALA A 139 9.28 -11.38 -1.58
CA ALA A 139 9.50 -10.36 -2.61
C ALA A 139 10.95 -10.44 -3.15
N ASP A 140 11.09 -10.24 -4.46
CA ASP A 140 12.39 -10.33 -5.13
C ASP A 140 13.29 -9.14 -4.76
N ILE A 141 14.33 -9.39 -3.97
CA ILE A 141 15.31 -8.40 -3.54
C ILE A 141 16.06 -7.76 -4.71
N ASN A 142 16.12 -8.44 -5.85
CA ASN A 142 16.78 -8.01 -7.08
C ASN A 142 15.77 -7.52 -8.15
N TYR A 143 14.53 -7.22 -7.74
CA TYR A 143 13.53 -6.69 -8.67
C TYR A 143 14.06 -5.45 -9.40
N HIS A 144 14.02 -5.49 -10.75
CA HIS A 144 14.63 -4.42 -11.58
C HIS A 144 13.79 -4.04 -12.81
N LYS A 145 12.50 -4.42 -12.85
CA LYS A 145 11.63 -4.06 -13.99
C LYS A 145 11.15 -2.62 -13.86
N PRO A 146 10.98 -1.89 -15.00
CA PRO A 146 10.24 -0.64 -14.98
C PRO A 146 8.83 -0.84 -14.42
N ASP A 147 8.35 0.13 -13.65
CA ASP A 147 7.03 0.09 -13.02
C ASP A 147 6.38 1.48 -12.97
N MET A 148 5.29 1.59 -12.23
CA MET A 148 4.52 2.82 -12.10
C MET A 148 5.30 3.95 -11.40
N VAL A 149 6.08 3.61 -10.38
CA VAL A 149 6.86 4.58 -9.58
C VAL A 149 8.18 4.90 -10.26
N PHE A 150 8.84 3.87 -10.78
CA PHE A 150 10.13 3.98 -11.46
C PHE A 150 10.00 3.51 -12.92
N PRO A 151 9.81 4.44 -13.88
CA PRO A 151 9.64 4.10 -15.30
C PRO A 151 10.94 3.67 -15.97
N TYR A 152 11.90 3.17 -15.22
CA TYR A 152 13.20 2.69 -15.65
C TYR A 152 13.64 1.47 -14.84
N ALA A 153 14.50 0.67 -15.41
CA ALA A 153 15.08 -0.47 -14.70
C ALA A 153 16.02 0.02 -13.59
N SER A 154 15.77 -0.43 -12.37
CA SER A 154 16.61 -0.21 -11.19
C SER A 154 16.27 -1.23 -10.12
N THR A 155 17.22 -1.55 -9.26
CA THR A 155 17.03 -2.46 -8.14
C THR A 155 16.74 -1.69 -6.84
N PRO A 156 16.19 -2.35 -5.79
CA PRO A 156 16.04 -1.73 -4.48
C PRO A 156 17.34 -1.14 -3.93
N VAL A 157 18.47 -1.84 -4.10
CA VAL A 157 19.77 -1.35 -3.62
C VAL A 157 20.24 -0.12 -4.42
N THR A 158 19.95 -0.06 -5.73
CA THR A 158 20.27 1.10 -6.55
C THR A 158 19.45 2.33 -6.13
N GLU A 159 18.17 2.16 -5.85
CA GLU A 159 17.31 3.26 -5.40
C GLU A 159 17.72 3.77 -4.01
N ALA A 160 18.02 2.87 -3.07
CA ALA A 160 18.56 3.27 -1.77
C ALA A 160 19.87 4.08 -1.92
N ALA A 161 20.76 3.64 -2.81
CA ALA A 161 22.01 4.37 -3.11
C ALA A 161 21.77 5.77 -3.70
N ARG A 162 20.80 5.92 -4.60
CA ARG A 162 20.41 7.23 -5.18
C ARG A 162 19.89 8.21 -4.13
N HIS A 163 19.23 7.71 -3.10
CA HIS A 163 18.75 8.52 -1.98
C HIS A 163 19.78 8.71 -0.87
N ASN A 164 21.03 8.26 -1.10
CA ASN A 164 22.14 8.33 -0.13
C ASN A 164 21.85 7.60 1.20
N ASP A 165 20.98 6.59 1.18
CA ASP A 165 20.71 5.77 2.36
C ASP A 165 21.74 4.64 2.49
N PHE A 166 22.91 4.98 3.06
CA PHE A 166 23.99 4.02 3.26
C PHE A 166 23.63 2.86 4.18
N SER A 167 22.73 3.07 5.14
CA SER A 167 22.27 2.04 6.05
C SER A 167 21.43 1.00 5.33
N MET A 168 20.48 1.44 4.52
CA MET A 168 19.65 0.58 3.70
C MET A 168 20.48 -0.17 2.65
N VAL A 169 21.41 0.50 1.98
CA VAL A 169 22.33 -0.15 1.02
C VAL A 169 23.10 -1.28 1.69
N ARG A 170 23.74 -1.00 2.84
CA ARG A 170 24.51 -2.02 3.57
C ARG A 170 23.63 -3.20 3.96
N TRP A 171 22.46 -2.89 4.52
CA TRP A 171 21.53 -3.92 4.97
C TRP A 171 21.05 -4.80 3.81
N LEU A 172 20.66 -4.20 2.66
CA LEU A 172 20.23 -4.95 1.47
C LEU A 172 21.34 -5.86 0.94
N VAL A 173 22.61 -5.39 0.93
CA VAL A 173 23.77 -6.21 0.52
C VAL A 173 23.96 -7.38 1.48
N GLU A 174 23.83 -7.18 2.80
CA GLU A 174 23.89 -8.23 3.81
C GLU A 174 22.75 -9.25 3.64
N GLN A 175 21.58 -8.83 3.13
CA GLN A 175 20.46 -9.72 2.78
C GLN A 175 20.65 -10.43 1.43
N GLY A 176 21.72 -10.16 0.70
CA GLY A 176 22.03 -10.83 -0.58
C GLY A 176 21.61 -10.09 -1.83
N ALA A 177 21.39 -8.77 -1.76
CA ALA A 177 21.15 -7.97 -2.96
C ALA A 177 22.36 -8.01 -3.91
N ASP A 178 22.09 -8.22 -5.20
CA ASP A 178 23.11 -8.23 -6.23
C ASP A 178 23.41 -6.80 -6.70
N ILE A 179 24.61 -6.32 -6.36
CA ILE A 179 25.08 -4.98 -6.72
C ILE A 179 25.62 -4.89 -8.16
N THR A 180 25.66 -6.00 -8.88
CA THR A 180 26.17 -6.04 -10.26
C THR A 180 25.08 -5.86 -11.32
N ILE A 181 23.80 -5.86 -10.91
CA ILE A 181 22.69 -5.64 -11.82
C ILE A 181 22.70 -4.18 -12.28
N PRO A 182 22.86 -3.93 -13.60
CA PRO A 182 22.95 -2.58 -14.13
C PRO A 182 21.60 -1.87 -14.04
N ASP A 183 21.65 -0.58 -13.80
CA ASP A 183 20.49 0.30 -13.93
C ASP A 183 20.39 0.90 -15.34
N LYS A 184 19.52 1.89 -15.54
CA LYS A 184 19.37 2.59 -16.84
C LYS A 184 20.63 3.31 -17.33
N TYR A 185 21.65 3.44 -16.51
CA TYR A 185 22.91 4.11 -16.86
C TYR A 185 24.07 3.12 -17.08
N GLY A 186 23.87 1.83 -16.85
CA GLY A 186 24.85 0.74 -17.07
C GLY A 186 25.63 0.38 -15.82
#